data_cb365b657daf4a1079dd40bc8b421bad
#
_entry.id   cb365b657daf4a1079dd40bc8b421bad
#
_cell.length_a   1.000
_cell.length_b   1.000
_cell.length_c   1.000
_cell.angle_alpha   90.00
_cell.angle_beta   90.00
_cell.angle_gamma   90.00
#
_symmetry.space_group_name_H-M   'P 1'
#
loop_
_entity.id
_entity.type
_entity.pdbx_description
1 polymer ?
#
loop_
_entity_poly.entity_id
_entity_poly.type
_entity_poly.pdbx_seq_one_letter_code
_entity_poly.pdbx_strand_id
1 'polypeptide(L)' 'ERIEAFMKAHPDKETKYTYEDLFHWHNILTGSCEQGRLQFCKERGITPQDKFTVREFCELTQNAYGGSVISQLLARL' A
#
# COMPACT_ATOMS: atom_id res chain seq x y z
N GLU A 1 -12.39 -6.43 -9.93
CA GLU A 1 -11.95 -6.55 -8.54
C GLU A 1 -10.82 -5.58 -8.22
N ARG A 2 -10.81 -5.04 -7.00
CA ARG A 2 -9.85 -4.00 -6.62
C ARG A 2 -8.40 -4.49 -6.62
N ILE A 3 -8.17 -5.71 -6.15
CA ILE A 3 -6.82 -6.29 -6.12
C ILE A 3 -6.28 -6.47 -7.53
N GLU A 4 -7.11 -6.95 -8.45
CA GLU A 4 -6.71 -7.10 -9.84
C GLU A 4 -6.39 -5.76 -10.49
N ALA A 5 -7.18 -4.73 -10.20
CA ALA A 5 -6.94 -3.39 -10.71
C ALA A 5 -5.60 -2.84 -10.20
N PHE A 6 -5.32 -3.06 -8.92
CA PHE A 6 -4.05 -2.67 -8.32
C PHE A 6 -2.88 -3.37 -9.02
N MET A 7 -3.00 -4.68 -9.24
CA MET A 7 -1.93 -5.46 -9.87
C MET A 7 -1.68 -5.04 -11.32
N LYS A 8 -2.75 -4.67 -12.04
CA LYS A 8 -2.61 -4.15 -13.40
C LYS A 8 -1.89 -2.81 -13.43
N ALA A 9 -2.15 -1.96 -12.43
CA ALA A 9 -1.49 -0.66 -12.33
C ALA A 9 -0.04 -0.78 -11.87
N HIS A 10 0.31 -1.91 -11.26
CA HIS A 10 1.65 -2.13 -10.69
C HIS A 10 2.19 -3.49 -11.15
N PRO A 11 2.45 -3.66 -12.47
CA PRO A 11 2.80 -4.98 -13.02
C PRO A 11 4.22 -5.43 -12.70
N ASP A 12 5.12 -4.50 -12.38
CA ASP A 12 6.53 -4.81 -12.17
C ASP A 12 6.83 -4.92 -10.67
N LYS A 13 7.23 -6.11 -10.23
CA LYS A 13 7.52 -6.38 -8.82
C LYS A 13 8.77 -5.68 -8.31
N GLU A 14 9.67 -5.28 -9.20
CA GLU A 14 10.92 -4.64 -8.80
C GLU A 14 10.86 -3.12 -8.83
N THR A 15 9.87 -2.56 -9.51
CA THR A 15 9.69 -1.11 -9.57
C THR A 15 9.26 -0.57 -8.21
N LYS A 16 9.87 0.53 -7.80
CA LYS A 16 9.46 1.24 -6.59
C LYS A 16 8.52 2.37 -6.96
N TYR A 17 7.39 2.41 -6.27
CA TYR A 17 6.36 3.41 -6.49
C TYR A 17 6.37 4.40 -5.32
N THR A 18 5.90 5.62 -5.56
CA THR A 18 5.86 6.63 -4.51
C THR A 18 4.87 6.24 -3.42
N TYR A 19 5.15 6.70 -2.19
CA TYR A 19 4.22 6.46 -1.10
C TYR A 19 2.84 7.03 -1.41
N GLU A 20 2.79 8.18 -2.10
CA GLU A 20 1.53 8.83 -2.46
C GLU A 20 0.66 7.93 -3.35
N ASP A 21 1.27 7.32 -4.38
CA ASP A 21 0.56 6.38 -5.25
C ASP A 21 0.06 5.17 -4.47
N LEU A 22 0.95 4.54 -3.70
CA LEU A 22 0.61 3.32 -2.97
C LEU A 22 -0.45 3.56 -1.91
N PHE A 23 -0.38 4.68 -1.18
CA PHE A 23 -1.35 4.97 -0.14
C PHE A 23 -2.69 5.45 -0.71
N HIS A 24 -2.70 6.02 -1.90
CA HIS A 24 -3.94 6.27 -2.61
C HIS A 24 -4.65 4.93 -2.90
N TRP A 25 -3.91 3.95 -3.36
CA TRP A 25 -4.45 2.60 -3.58
C TRP A 25 -4.83 1.90 -2.28
N HIS A 26 -4.15 2.20 -1.19
CA HIS A 26 -4.53 1.65 0.11
C HIS A 26 -5.96 2.06 0.46
N ASN A 27 -6.33 3.31 0.16
CA ASN A 27 -7.73 3.75 0.32
C ASN A 27 -8.66 2.94 -0.56
N ILE A 28 -8.31 2.74 -1.83
CA ILE A 28 -9.15 1.99 -2.77
C ILE A 28 -9.33 0.54 -2.32
N LEU A 29 -8.25 -0.08 -1.85
CA LEU A 29 -8.25 -1.48 -1.45
C LEU A 29 -8.95 -1.73 -0.12
N THR A 30 -8.76 -0.85 0.85
CA THR A 30 -9.17 -1.10 2.23
C THR A 30 -10.23 -0.14 2.76
N GLY A 31 -10.45 0.98 2.08
CA GLY A 31 -11.35 2.02 2.56
C GLY A 31 -10.74 2.89 3.66
N SER A 32 -9.42 2.81 3.88
CA SER A 32 -8.75 3.61 4.92
C SER A 32 -8.93 5.10 4.68
N CYS A 33 -9.04 5.89 5.75
CA CYS A 33 -9.19 7.33 5.63
C CYS A 33 -7.83 8.02 5.52
N GLU A 34 -7.83 9.21 4.94
CA GLU A 34 -6.62 10.00 4.77
C GLU A 34 -5.94 10.27 6.12
N GLN A 35 -6.72 10.63 7.13
CA GLN A 35 -6.18 10.95 8.45
C GLN A 35 -5.45 9.76 9.05
N GLY A 36 -6.03 8.56 8.93
CA GLY A 36 -5.39 7.35 9.44
C GLY A 36 -4.10 7.03 8.71
N ARG A 37 -4.07 7.24 7.39
CA ARG A 37 -2.85 7.03 6.61
C ARG A 37 -1.76 8.02 6.96
N LEU A 38 -2.12 9.29 7.16
CA LEU A 38 -1.17 10.33 7.58
C LEU A 38 -0.59 10.02 8.95
N GLN A 39 -1.42 9.58 9.89
CA GLN A 39 -0.96 9.19 11.21
C GLN A 39 0.01 8.01 11.13
N PHE A 40 -0.32 7.01 10.32
CA PHE A 40 0.55 5.86 10.11
C PHE A 40 1.92 6.28 9.57
N CYS A 41 1.93 7.14 8.57
CA CYS A 41 3.18 7.64 7.98
C CYS A 41 4.01 8.41 8.99
N LYS A 42 3.35 9.25 9.80
CA LYS A 42 4.02 10.03 10.83
C LYS A 42 4.68 9.12 11.88
N GLU A 43 3.97 8.10 12.32
CA GLU A 43 4.48 7.16 13.31
C GLU A 43 5.65 6.33 12.79
N ARG A 44 5.66 6.05 11.49
CA ARG A 44 6.70 5.22 10.86
C ARG A 44 7.82 6.03 10.23
N GLY A 45 7.73 7.37 10.25
CA GLY A 45 8.74 8.23 9.65
C GLY A 45 8.76 8.19 8.14
N ILE A 46 7.62 7.90 7.50
CA ILE A 46 7.50 7.85 6.05
C ILE A 46 7.26 9.26 5.51
N THR A 47 8.01 9.63 4.48
CA THR A 47 7.92 10.96 3.87
C THR A 47 7.41 10.85 2.42
N PRO A 48 6.95 11.98 1.82
CA PRO A 48 6.49 11.96 0.43
C PRO A 48 7.53 11.53 -0.60
N GLN A 49 8.81 11.60 -0.26
CA GLN A 49 9.89 11.19 -1.15
C GLN A 49 10.17 9.70 -1.12
N ASP A 50 9.65 8.99 -0.13
CA ASP A 50 9.90 7.57 0.03
C ASP A 50 9.21 6.78 -1.08
N LYS A 51 9.87 5.70 -1.50
CA LYS A 51 9.36 4.80 -2.53
C LYS A 51 9.49 3.36 -2.04
N PHE A 52 8.54 2.54 -2.46
CA PHE A 52 8.48 1.13 -2.05
C PHE A 52 8.13 0.26 -3.23
N THR A 53 8.66 -0.97 -3.24
CA THR A 53 8.11 -2.00 -4.12
C THR A 53 6.73 -2.39 -3.58
N VAL A 54 5.93 -3.05 -4.41
CA VAL A 54 4.61 -3.52 -3.97
C VAL A 54 4.74 -4.43 -2.75
N ARG A 55 5.74 -5.34 -2.76
CA ARG A 55 5.96 -6.24 -1.63
C ARG A 55 6.32 -5.48 -0.35
N GLU A 56 7.23 -4.51 -0.45
CA GLU A 56 7.61 -3.70 0.71
C GLU A 56 6.40 -2.95 1.29
N PHE A 57 5.58 -2.39 0.41
CA PHE A 57 4.35 -1.72 0.82
C PHE A 57 3.40 -2.68 1.55
N CYS A 58 3.22 -3.88 1.02
CA CYS A 58 2.34 -4.88 1.64
C CYS A 58 2.88 -5.31 3.00
N GLU A 59 4.18 -5.56 3.10
CA GLU A 59 4.79 -5.94 4.37
C GLU A 59 4.67 -4.83 5.40
N LEU A 60 4.81 -3.59 4.96
CA LEU A 60 4.69 -2.41 5.81
C LEU A 60 3.29 -2.25 6.38
N THR A 61 2.25 -2.55 5.58
CA THR A 61 0.86 -2.24 5.93
C THR A 61 0.03 -3.46 6.34
N GLN A 62 0.57 -4.67 6.31
CA GLN A 62 -0.22 -5.87 6.57
C GLN A 62 -0.79 -5.96 7.98
N ASN A 63 -0.20 -5.26 8.93
CA ASN A 63 -0.67 -5.23 10.32
C ASN A 63 -1.43 -3.94 10.65
N ALA A 64 -1.70 -3.12 9.65
CA ALA A 64 -2.45 -1.87 9.82
C ALA A 64 -3.91 -2.09 9.43
N TYR A 65 -4.68 -1.00 9.35
CA TYR A 65 -6.08 -1.06 8.94
C TYR A 65 -6.21 -1.76 7.59
N GLY A 66 -7.15 -2.69 7.49
CA GLY A 66 -7.38 -3.43 6.25
C GLY A 66 -6.33 -4.50 5.97
N GLY A 67 -5.60 -4.93 6.99
CA GLY A 67 -4.52 -5.89 6.84
C GLY A 67 -4.93 -7.20 6.17
N SER A 68 -6.18 -7.63 6.32
CA SER A 68 -6.65 -8.85 5.66
C SER A 68 -6.64 -8.72 4.14
N VAL A 69 -7.00 -7.56 3.60
CA VAL A 69 -6.96 -7.29 2.16
C VAL A 69 -5.51 -7.24 1.69
N ILE A 70 -4.66 -6.59 2.45
CA ILE A 70 -3.23 -6.47 2.12
C ILE A 70 -2.56 -7.86 2.15
N SER A 71 -2.93 -8.70 3.10
CA SER A 71 -2.40 -10.07 3.17
C SER A 71 -2.83 -10.89 1.96
N GLN A 72 -4.05 -10.71 1.46
CA GLN A 72 -4.51 -11.35 0.25
C GLN A 72 -3.72 -10.89 -0.98
N LEU A 73 -3.43 -9.59 -1.04
CA LEU A 73 -2.61 -9.04 -2.11
C LEU A 73 -1.20 -9.62 -2.05
N LEU A 74 -0.61 -9.65 -0.87
CA LEU A 74 0.74 -10.18 -0.67
C LEU A 74 0.84 -11.65 -1.08
N ALA A 75 -0.21 -12.43 -0.81
CA ALA A 75 -0.25 -13.84 -1.18
C ALA A 75 -0.25 -14.06 -2.71
N ARG A 76 -0.64 -13.05 -3.48
CA ARG A 76 -0.64 -13.14 -4.95
C ARG A 76 0.70 -12.71 -5.57
N LEU A 77 1.61 -12.20 -4.77
CA LEU A 77 2.93 -11.79 -5.26
C LEU A 77 3.89 -12.96 -5.24
#